data_cc8694f28a37e8fa3981414653460baf
#
_entry.id   cc8694f28a37e8fa3981414653460baf
#
_cell.length_a   1.000
_cell.length_b   1.000
_cell.length_c   1.000
_cell.angle_alpha   90.00
_cell.angle_beta   90.00
_cell.angle_gamma   90.00
#
_symmetry.space_group_name_H-M   'P 1'
#
loop_
_entity.id
_entity.type
_entity.pdbx_description
1 polymer ?
#
loop_
_entity_poly.entity_id
_entity_poly.type
_entity_poly.pdbx_seq_one_letter_code
_entity_poly.pdbx_strand_id
1 'polypeptide(L)'
;ILVLYMRRSKLGRAIRATAQNARAAKILGVDTESVYAATFGINAALCGVAGALVAITFTLHPYVGLPYTVRSFMIVIIAGLGNLPAVALSGMGLGVFEEFSDYIFGTEFRIASVFFLLVLILVYRRFKLARKREYLK
;
A
#
# COMPACT_ATOMS: atom_id res chain seq x y z
N ILE A 1 -9.63 -12.25 -1.24
CA ILE A 1 -10.21 -12.74 0.03
C ILE A 1 -10.22 -11.60 1.06
N LEU A 2 -9.09 -10.98 1.42
CA LEU A 2 -9.00 -9.92 2.43
C LEU A 2 -9.90 -8.72 2.14
N VAL A 3 -9.93 -8.23 0.91
CA VAL A 3 -10.79 -7.11 0.48
C VAL A 3 -12.27 -7.42 0.69
N LEU A 4 -12.69 -8.63 0.35
CA LEU A 4 -14.08 -9.07 0.52
C LEU A 4 -14.44 -9.20 1.99
N TYR A 5 -13.54 -9.78 2.80
CA TYR A 5 -13.68 -9.87 4.23
C TYR A 5 -13.82 -8.49 4.87
N MET A 6 -12.93 -7.56 4.55
CA MET A 6 -12.97 -6.18 5.06
C MET A 6 -14.22 -5.41 4.63
N ARG A 7 -14.79 -5.71 3.45
CA ARG A 7 -16.03 -5.05 3.00
C ARG A 7 -17.28 -5.59 3.68
N ARG A 8 -17.36 -6.90 3.94
CA ARG A 8 -18.57 -7.56 4.43
C ARG A 8 -18.59 -7.81 5.94
N SER A 9 -17.44 -7.92 6.61
CA SER A 9 -17.38 -8.21 8.04
C SER A 9 -17.76 -7.02 8.92
N LYS A 10 -18.28 -7.32 10.12
CA LYS A 10 -18.53 -6.32 11.17
C LYS A 10 -17.23 -5.60 11.56
N LEU A 11 -16.14 -6.36 11.67
CA LEU A 11 -14.82 -5.85 12.01
C LEU A 11 -14.30 -4.87 10.93
N GLY A 12 -14.49 -5.16 9.66
CA GLY A 12 -14.09 -4.24 8.60
C GLY A 12 -14.89 -2.93 8.58
N ARG A 13 -16.16 -2.96 8.99
CA ARG A 13 -16.96 -1.74 9.19
C ARG A 13 -16.45 -0.93 10.39
N ALA A 14 -16.15 -1.60 11.50
CA ALA A 14 -15.59 -0.98 12.69
C ALA A 14 -14.25 -0.32 12.42
N ILE A 15 -13.35 -1.00 11.70
CA ILE A 15 -12.05 -0.46 11.27
C ILE A 15 -12.23 0.83 10.45
N ARG A 16 -13.13 0.85 9.46
CA ARG A 16 -13.37 2.05 8.64
C ARG A 16 -13.97 3.20 9.44
N ALA A 17 -14.90 2.91 10.36
CA ALA A 17 -15.50 3.92 11.24
C ALA A 17 -14.44 4.53 12.16
N THR A 18 -13.60 3.69 12.79
CA THR A 18 -12.51 4.13 13.66
C THR A 18 -11.46 4.93 12.89
N ALA A 19 -11.15 4.55 11.66
CA ALA A 19 -10.20 5.27 10.79
C ALA A 19 -10.70 6.66 10.36
N GLN A 20 -12.02 6.86 10.27
CA GLN A 20 -12.59 8.17 9.96
C GLN A 20 -12.61 9.08 11.19
N ASN A 21 -13.10 8.59 12.30
CA ASN A 21 -13.14 9.32 13.57
C ASN A 21 -13.24 8.36 14.75
N ALA A 22 -12.11 8.11 15.41
CA ALA A 22 -12.02 7.18 16.53
C ALA A 22 -12.88 7.62 17.73
N ARG A 23 -13.01 8.94 17.99
CA ARG A 23 -13.85 9.47 19.09
C ARG A 23 -15.33 9.22 18.81
N ALA A 24 -15.79 9.53 17.61
CA ALA A 24 -17.18 9.29 17.22
C ALA A 24 -17.51 7.79 17.23
N ALA A 25 -16.63 6.94 16.75
CA ALA A 25 -16.80 5.49 16.79
C ALA A 25 -16.93 4.96 18.22
N LYS A 26 -16.12 5.47 19.16
CA LYS A 26 -16.19 5.10 20.59
C LYS A 26 -17.51 5.53 21.23
N ILE A 27 -18.02 6.72 20.92
CA ILE A 27 -19.33 7.21 21.41
C ILE A 27 -20.47 6.33 20.88
N LEU A 28 -20.35 5.80 19.67
CA LEU A 28 -21.32 4.89 19.05
C LEU A 28 -21.18 3.43 19.53
N GLY A 29 -20.37 3.17 20.57
CA GLY A 29 -20.22 1.85 21.19
C GLY A 29 -19.22 0.93 20.48
N VAL A 30 -18.40 1.44 19.56
CA VAL A 30 -17.34 0.64 18.94
C VAL A 30 -16.15 0.57 19.90
N ASP A 31 -15.75 -0.65 20.28
CA ASP A 31 -14.52 -0.86 21.04
C ASP A 31 -13.29 -0.64 20.14
N THR A 32 -12.76 0.57 20.21
CA THR A 32 -11.62 0.99 19.39
C THR A 32 -10.34 0.25 19.72
N GLU A 33 -10.15 -0.22 20.95
CA GLU A 33 -8.95 -0.97 21.36
C GLU A 33 -8.92 -2.35 20.70
N SER A 34 -10.03 -3.06 20.75
CA SER A 34 -10.17 -4.34 20.02
C SER A 34 -10.02 -4.17 18.52
N VAL A 35 -10.50 -3.06 17.94
CA VAL A 35 -10.32 -2.74 16.53
C VAL A 35 -8.84 -2.51 16.18
N TYR A 36 -8.10 -1.79 17.00
CA TYR A 36 -6.66 -1.60 16.81
C TYR A 36 -5.89 -2.91 16.92
N ALA A 37 -6.18 -3.72 17.95
CA ALA A 37 -5.55 -5.02 18.13
C ALA A 37 -5.79 -5.96 16.93
N ALA A 38 -7.03 -6.03 16.45
CA ALA A 38 -7.38 -6.82 15.29
C ALA A 38 -6.70 -6.33 14.00
N THR A 39 -6.64 -5.01 13.80
CA THR A 39 -5.95 -4.40 12.64
C THR A 39 -4.47 -4.71 12.67
N PHE A 40 -3.85 -4.61 13.84
CA PHE A 40 -2.44 -4.93 14.02
C PHE A 40 -2.16 -6.43 13.78
N GLY A 41 -3.03 -7.31 14.25
CA GLY A 41 -2.95 -8.75 14.02
C GLY A 41 -3.04 -9.12 12.52
N ILE A 42 -3.97 -8.51 11.78
CA ILE A 42 -4.09 -8.70 10.33
C ILE A 42 -2.82 -8.21 9.62
N ASN A 43 -2.30 -7.05 10.01
CA ASN A 43 -1.08 -6.50 9.43
C ASN A 43 0.12 -7.41 9.69
N ALA A 44 0.29 -7.90 10.93
CA ALA A 44 1.35 -8.82 11.31
C ALA A 44 1.29 -10.14 10.50
N ALA A 45 0.09 -10.67 10.30
CA ALA A 45 -0.11 -11.88 9.49
C ALA A 45 0.29 -11.65 8.03
N LEU A 46 -0.10 -10.51 7.44
CA LEU A 46 0.29 -10.16 6.06
C LEU A 46 1.80 -9.96 5.91
N CYS A 47 2.43 -9.28 6.86
CA CYS A 47 3.88 -9.10 6.89
C CYS A 47 4.61 -10.44 7.05
N GLY A 48 4.09 -11.34 7.89
CA GLY A 48 4.65 -12.68 8.06
C GLY A 48 4.62 -13.50 6.78
N VAL A 49 3.49 -13.51 6.08
CA VAL A 49 3.36 -14.19 4.78
C VAL A 49 4.29 -13.56 3.73
N ALA A 50 4.31 -12.23 3.64
CA ALA A 50 5.18 -11.54 2.70
C ALA A 50 6.66 -11.80 2.99
N GLY A 51 7.06 -11.75 4.27
CA GLY A 51 8.43 -12.05 4.70
C GLY A 51 8.85 -13.49 4.39
N ALA A 52 7.95 -14.46 4.60
CA ALA A 52 8.21 -15.87 4.24
C ALA A 52 8.41 -16.04 2.72
N LEU A 53 7.60 -15.39 1.89
CA LEU A 53 7.76 -15.44 0.44
C LEU A 53 9.09 -14.81 -0.01
N VAL A 54 9.47 -13.69 0.57
CA VAL A 54 10.78 -13.05 0.29
C VAL A 54 11.93 -13.95 0.72
N ALA A 55 11.83 -14.60 1.88
CA ALA A 55 12.88 -15.50 2.39
C ALA A 55 13.10 -16.74 1.50
N ILE A 56 12.04 -17.22 0.84
CA ILE A 56 12.13 -18.35 -0.10
C ILE A 56 12.75 -17.90 -1.44
N THR A 57 12.46 -16.67 -1.86
CA THR A 57 12.85 -16.20 -3.21
C THR A 57 14.23 -15.58 -3.25
N PHE A 58 14.64 -14.90 -2.19
CA PHE A 58 15.89 -14.13 -2.14
C PHE A 58 16.78 -14.54 -0.98
N THR A 59 18.10 -14.42 -1.20
CA THR A 59 19.08 -14.62 -0.13
C THR A 59 18.95 -13.50 0.90
N LEU A 60 18.72 -13.86 2.16
CA LEU A 60 18.58 -12.91 3.25
C LEU A 60 19.94 -12.32 3.64
N HIS A 61 20.04 -11.02 3.69
CA HIS A 61 21.17 -10.28 4.22
C HIS A 61 20.65 -9.10 5.09
N PRO A 62 21.44 -8.57 6.02
CA PRO A 62 20.96 -7.61 7.02
C PRO A 62 20.29 -6.37 6.45
N TYR A 63 20.67 -5.94 5.27
CA TYR A 63 20.15 -4.71 4.62
C TYR A 63 18.99 -4.93 3.67
N VAL A 64 18.48 -6.15 3.54
CA VAL A 64 17.40 -6.48 2.60
C VAL A 64 16.10 -5.69 2.88
N GLY A 65 15.87 -5.29 4.12
CA GLY A 65 14.65 -4.57 4.51
C GLY A 65 14.55 -3.15 3.95
N LEU A 66 15.66 -2.44 3.77
CA LEU A 66 15.65 -1.04 3.31
C LEU A 66 14.99 -0.86 1.93
N PRO A 67 15.38 -1.59 0.88
CA PRO A 67 14.73 -1.52 -0.43
C PRO A 67 13.23 -1.83 -0.38
N TYR A 68 12.82 -2.82 0.41
CA TYR A 68 11.40 -3.18 0.55
C TYR A 68 10.59 -2.12 1.28
N THR A 69 11.18 -1.42 2.24
CA THR A 69 10.53 -0.29 2.91
C THR A 69 10.25 0.83 1.91
N VAL A 70 11.23 1.22 1.11
CA VAL A 70 11.06 2.26 0.07
C VAL A 70 9.99 1.85 -0.94
N ARG A 71 10.01 0.60 -1.42
CA ARG A 71 8.97 0.06 -2.33
C ARG A 71 7.58 0.12 -1.73
N SER A 72 7.43 -0.26 -0.46
CA SER A 72 6.15 -0.21 0.23
C SER A 72 5.58 1.21 0.28
N PHE A 73 6.41 2.20 0.59
CA PHE A 73 6.00 3.61 0.55
C PHE A 73 5.56 4.04 -0.86
N MET A 74 6.30 3.65 -1.89
CA MET A 74 5.95 3.96 -3.27
C MET A 74 4.61 3.37 -3.66
N ILE A 75 4.36 2.09 -3.35
CA ILE A 75 3.08 1.43 -3.62
C ILE A 75 1.92 2.16 -2.97
N VAL A 76 2.08 2.56 -1.70
CA VAL A 76 1.03 3.29 -0.96
C VAL A 76 0.78 4.68 -1.56
N ILE A 77 1.82 5.38 -1.98
CA ILE A 77 1.69 6.70 -2.62
C ILE A 77 0.98 6.57 -3.97
N ILE A 78 1.33 5.57 -4.78
CA ILE A 78 0.72 5.32 -6.09
C ILE A 78 -0.75 4.93 -5.95
N ALA A 79 -1.06 4.00 -5.05
CA ALA A 79 -2.41 3.52 -4.83
C ALA A 79 -3.34 4.57 -4.19
N GLY A 80 -2.77 5.40 -3.33
CA GLY A 80 -3.51 6.28 -2.43
C GLY A 80 -4.02 5.57 -1.18
N LEU A 81 -4.11 6.33 -0.09
CA LEU A 81 -4.56 5.82 1.20
C LEU A 81 -6.04 5.40 1.15
N GLY A 82 -6.33 4.22 1.71
CA GLY A 82 -7.70 3.74 1.90
C GLY A 82 -8.28 2.86 0.79
N ASN A 83 -7.54 2.61 -0.30
CA ASN A 83 -8.02 1.77 -1.40
C ASN A 83 -7.19 0.46 -1.53
N LEU A 84 -7.56 -0.57 -0.76
CA LEU A 84 -6.90 -1.88 -0.73
C LEU A 84 -6.75 -2.54 -2.13
N PRO A 85 -7.78 -2.58 -3.01
CA PRO A 85 -7.61 -3.11 -4.36
C PRO A 85 -6.58 -2.34 -5.18
N ALA A 86 -6.53 -1.02 -5.04
CA ALA A 86 -5.54 -0.20 -5.73
C ALA A 86 -4.12 -0.49 -5.24
N VAL A 87 -3.92 -0.75 -3.94
CA VAL A 87 -2.62 -1.16 -3.39
C VAL A 87 -2.14 -2.46 -4.02
N ALA A 88 -3.02 -3.47 -4.12
CA ALA A 88 -2.68 -4.75 -4.73
C ALA A 88 -2.30 -4.60 -6.22
N LEU A 89 -3.10 -3.85 -6.99
CA LEU A 89 -2.81 -3.58 -8.40
C LEU A 89 -1.52 -2.77 -8.60
N SER A 90 -1.29 -1.78 -7.74
CA SER A 90 -0.07 -0.97 -7.79
C SER A 90 1.17 -1.79 -7.46
N GLY A 91 1.08 -2.71 -6.49
CA GLY A 91 2.19 -3.61 -6.15
C GLY A 91 2.54 -4.56 -7.30
N MET A 92 1.52 -5.17 -7.93
CA MET A 92 1.72 -6.01 -9.11
C MET A 92 2.29 -5.21 -10.29
N GLY A 93 1.74 -4.03 -10.56
CA GLY A 93 2.21 -3.15 -11.63
C GLY A 93 3.65 -2.69 -11.42
N LEU A 94 4.02 -2.34 -10.20
CA LEU A 94 5.39 -1.96 -9.85
C LEU A 94 6.35 -3.14 -10.05
N GLY A 95 5.98 -4.36 -9.62
CA GLY A 95 6.81 -5.55 -9.79
C GLY A 95 7.07 -5.86 -11.26
N VAL A 96 6.02 -5.85 -12.10
CA VAL A 96 6.17 -6.05 -13.55
C VAL A 96 7.06 -4.98 -14.18
N PHE A 97 6.88 -3.72 -13.77
CA PHE A 97 7.70 -2.61 -14.27
C PHE A 97 9.17 -2.76 -13.86
N GLU A 98 9.45 -3.19 -12.63
CA GLU A 98 10.81 -3.44 -12.16
C GLU A 98 11.50 -4.52 -13.00
N GLU A 99 10.84 -5.67 -13.21
CA GLU A 99 11.41 -6.76 -14.03
C GLU A 99 11.65 -6.33 -15.47
N PHE A 100 10.73 -5.54 -16.04
CA PHE A 100 10.89 -5.02 -17.41
C PHE A 100 12.03 -4.00 -17.50
N SER A 101 12.19 -3.18 -16.48
CA SER A 101 13.28 -2.20 -16.38
C SER A 101 14.64 -2.89 -16.22
N ASP A 102 14.71 -3.96 -15.42
CA ASP A 102 15.93 -4.77 -15.25
C ASP A 102 16.37 -5.42 -16.57
N TYR A 103 15.42 -5.87 -17.37
CA TYR A 103 15.68 -6.48 -18.66
C TYR A 103 16.25 -5.49 -19.68
N ILE A 104 15.77 -4.23 -19.68
CA ILE A 104 16.18 -3.22 -20.68
C ILE A 104 17.42 -2.44 -20.24
N PHE A 105 17.47 -2.00 -18.98
CA PHE A 105 18.48 -1.06 -18.47
C PHE A 105 19.53 -1.73 -17.57
N GLY A 106 19.31 -3.00 -17.19
CA GLY A 106 20.15 -3.70 -16.24
C GLY A 106 19.84 -3.38 -14.78
N THR A 107 20.34 -4.26 -13.89
CA THR A 107 20.07 -4.21 -12.43
C THR A 107 20.53 -2.95 -11.73
N GLU A 108 21.55 -2.29 -12.28
CA GLU A 108 22.11 -1.03 -11.75
C GLU A 108 21.09 0.13 -11.78
N PHE A 109 20.22 0.16 -12.79
CA PHE A 109 19.22 1.22 -12.97
C PHE A 109 17.87 0.93 -12.33
N ARG A 110 17.71 -0.20 -11.67
CA ARG A 110 16.45 -0.65 -11.06
C ARG A 110 15.86 0.40 -10.12
N ILE A 111 16.66 0.89 -9.18
CA ILE A 111 16.23 1.89 -8.19
C ILE A 111 15.88 3.22 -8.88
N ALA A 112 16.74 3.68 -9.80
CA ALA A 112 16.51 4.92 -10.54
C ALA A 112 15.23 4.89 -11.36
N SER A 113 14.93 3.77 -12.03
CA SER A 113 13.73 3.57 -12.85
C SER A 113 12.46 3.63 -12.01
N VAL A 114 12.49 3.03 -10.81
CA VAL A 114 11.35 3.05 -9.87
C VAL A 114 11.09 4.47 -9.36
N PHE A 115 12.14 5.22 -9.00
CA PHE A 115 12.01 6.62 -8.61
C PHE A 115 11.50 7.50 -9.75
N PHE A 116 11.97 7.30 -10.96
CA PHE A 116 11.50 8.02 -12.14
C PHE A 116 10.01 7.76 -12.38
N LEU A 117 9.58 6.52 -12.30
CA LEU A 117 8.16 6.14 -12.42
C LEU A 117 7.31 6.81 -11.34
N LEU A 118 7.79 6.85 -10.09
CA LEU A 118 7.10 7.52 -8.98
C LEU A 118 6.90 9.02 -9.27
N VAL A 119 7.96 9.71 -9.69
CA VAL A 119 7.88 11.14 -10.03
C VAL A 119 6.87 11.36 -11.15
N LEU A 120 6.89 10.51 -12.19
CA LEU A 120 6.00 10.59 -13.33
C LEU A 120 4.53 10.43 -12.92
N ILE A 121 4.24 9.45 -12.06
CA ILE A 121 2.89 9.22 -11.53
C ILE A 121 2.43 10.40 -10.64
N LEU A 122 3.31 10.93 -9.78
CA LEU A 122 2.97 12.07 -8.92
C LEU A 122 2.66 13.33 -9.74
N VAL A 123 3.46 13.61 -10.77
CA VAL A 123 3.24 14.72 -11.70
C VAL A 123 1.91 14.54 -12.45
N TYR A 124 1.66 13.35 -13.00
CA TYR A 124 0.39 13.04 -13.67
C TYR A 124 -0.82 13.20 -12.73
N ARG A 125 -0.70 12.72 -11.50
CA ARG A 125 -1.76 12.83 -10.48
C ARG A 125 -2.02 14.28 -10.08
N ARG A 126 -0.97 15.10 -9.98
CA ARG A 126 -1.09 16.53 -9.69
C ARG A 126 -1.82 17.26 -10.83
N PHE A 127 -1.47 16.98 -12.08
CA PHE A 127 -2.16 17.56 -13.24
C PHE A 127 -3.64 17.17 -13.30
N LYS A 128 -3.95 15.89 -13.02
CA LYS A 128 -5.34 15.41 -13.01
C LYS A 128 -6.17 16.04 -11.88
N LEU A 129 -5.58 16.27 -10.72
CA LEU A 129 -6.23 16.93 -9.58
C LEU A 129 -6.39 18.42 -9.80
N ALA A 130 -5.41 19.09 -10.41
CA ALA A 130 -5.49 20.50 -10.77
C ALA A 130 -6.63 20.75 -11.76
N ARG A 131 -6.74 19.92 -12.81
CA ARG A 131 -7.80 19.99 -13.80
C ARG A 131 -9.21 19.80 -13.19
N LYS A 132 -9.33 18.97 -12.14
CA LYS A 132 -10.60 18.74 -11.44
C LYS A 132 -11.02 19.92 -10.56
N ARG A 133 -10.07 20.74 -10.10
CA ARG A 133 -10.36 21.95 -9.31
C ARG A 133 -10.84 23.12 -10.17
N GLU A 134 -10.47 23.18 -11.46
CA GLU A 134 -10.95 24.22 -12.39
C GLU A 134 -12.44 24.05 -12.74
N TYR A 135 -12.98 22.82 -12.70
CA TYR A 135 -14.41 22.57 -12.97
C TYR A 135 -15.33 22.82 -11.76
N LEU A 136 -14.78 23.17 -10.60
CA LEU A 136 -15.54 23.44 -9.36
C LEU A 136 -15.50 24.93 -8.95
N LYS A 137 -14.99 25.81 -9.79
CA LYS A 137 -15.17 27.25 -9.76
C LYS A 137 -16.16 27.67 -10.84
#